data_ce86040ceb37d58422a211f0d8ddb587
#
_entry.id   ce86040ceb37d58422a211f0d8ddb587
#
_cell.length_a   1.000
_cell.length_b   1.000
_cell.length_c   1.000
_cell.angle_alpha   90.00
_cell.angle_beta   90.00
_cell.angle_gamma   90.00
#
_symmetry.space_group_name_H-M   'P 1'
#
loop_
_entity.id
_entity.type
_entity.pdbx_description
1 polymer ?
#
loop_
_entity_poly.entity_id
_entity_poly.type
_entity_poly.pdbx_seq_one_letter_code
_entity_poly.pdbx_strand_id
1 'polypeptide(L)'
;MLKNPLKTLLDALINHFTKERLETLILTADEELLTFMLENQNANDYKNAFFKTIANSLVFNQEALLECLTKELENSFTRFENKIGLYSQGRPIKSSELVVLNFPFKDNVLLGNAKDNSAKSNELFYHEILHKNEIDTLLHKKALCRFEMHGEGDLENALKDKNTNYLIKGNNLIALHSLKKKFAKQVKCIYIDPPYNTGNDSFNYNDNFNHSSWLVFMKNRLEAAREFLSDDGSIYINLDYNEVHYCKVLMDEIFGVENFQREIIWRIGWLSGYKTSINNFIRNHDTILFYSKNADKLFFNKKYIENKDFKELIKIEKIQSNLDNLGIDREKQKKIIKIINHETRPERYPLEDIWNGNEYDDLNSIAIVSYSGETVSKMLGTEEIKGQKSEKLIQRILEVSTNENDLVLDFFAGSGTTCAVAHKMKRRYIGIEQMDYIETITKERLKKVIEGEQGGISKKCGFKGGGSFVYAELKEVNLEIKKQILNANSKSECLKIFNALNLNKRVLKRTDCKIDEIDSEEFHNLDLNEQKRIYCKLLDSNEDYLNLGDIDEDAWEIDDSTKKYNEIFYS
;
A
#
# COMPACT_ATOMS: atom_id res chain seq x y z
N MET A 1 -33.16 18.31 -25.27
CA MET A 1 -32.31 18.48 -24.09
C MET A 1 -32.94 19.54 -23.19
N LEU A 2 -33.41 19.15 -22.02
CA LEU A 2 -33.84 20.13 -21.00
C LEU A 2 -32.57 20.83 -20.50
N LYS A 3 -32.40 22.13 -20.78
CA LYS A 3 -31.28 22.90 -20.24
C LYS A 3 -31.35 22.84 -18.72
N ASN A 4 -30.32 22.31 -18.10
CA ASN A 4 -30.21 22.35 -16.64
C ASN A 4 -30.14 23.82 -16.21
N PRO A 5 -31.08 24.35 -15.42
CA PRO A 5 -31.11 25.75 -15.02
C PRO A 5 -29.79 26.22 -14.39
N LEU A 6 -29.16 25.36 -13.57
CA LEU A 6 -27.87 25.64 -12.94
C LEU A 6 -26.74 25.83 -13.96
N LYS A 7 -26.73 25.05 -15.04
CA LYS A 7 -25.74 25.20 -16.12
C LYS A 7 -25.83 26.56 -16.80
N THR A 8 -27.05 27.04 -17.07
CA THR A 8 -27.25 28.34 -17.67
C THR A 8 -26.74 29.49 -16.78
N LEU A 9 -26.92 29.37 -15.46
CA LEU A 9 -26.40 30.35 -14.50
C LEU A 9 -24.88 30.33 -14.44
N LEU A 10 -24.28 29.14 -14.44
CA LEU A 10 -22.82 28.97 -14.41
C LEU A 10 -22.16 29.44 -15.69
N ASP A 11 -22.72 29.11 -16.86
CA ASP A 11 -22.25 29.60 -18.17
C ASP A 11 -22.24 31.13 -18.22
N ALA A 12 -23.25 31.78 -17.64
CA ALA A 12 -23.31 33.25 -17.59
C ALA A 12 -22.17 33.84 -16.72
N LEU A 13 -21.85 33.19 -15.58
CA LEU A 13 -20.72 33.60 -14.74
C LEU A 13 -19.37 33.37 -15.44
N ILE A 14 -19.18 32.22 -16.08
CA ILE A 14 -17.94 31.88 -16.79
C ILE A 14 -17.72 32.82 -17.96
N ASN A 15 -18.78 33.15 -18.70
CA ASN A 15 -18.67 34.10 -19.82
C ASN A 15 -18.37 35.55 -19.39
N HIS A 16 -18.77 35.92 -18.16
CA HIS A 16 -18.53 37.28 -17.67
C HIS A 16 -17.15 37.44 -17.01
N PHE A 17 -16.75 36.47 -16.18
CA PHE A 17 -15.55 36.57 -15.33
C PHE A 17 -14.33 35.80 -15.86
N THR A 18 -14.46 34.94 -16.84
CA THR A 18 -13.57 33.84 -17.17
C THR A 18 -13.45 32.80 -16.04
N LYS A 19 -13.06 31.60 -16.38
CA LYS A 19 -13.09 30.46 -15.47
C LYS A 19 -12.08 30.58 -14.32
N GLU A 20 -10.82 30.96 -14.66
CA GLU A 20 -9.73 31.09 -13.69
C GLU A 20 -9.98 32.25 -12.72
N ARG A 21 -10.54 33.36 -13.20
CA ARG A 21 -10.88 34.50 -12.37
C ARG A 21 -12.08 34.19 -11.48
N LEU A 22 -13.09 33.47 -12.01
CA LEU A 22 -14.30 33.12 -11.28
C LEU A 22 -13.99 32.28 -10.03
N GLU A 23 -13.11 31.29 -10.12
CA GLU A 23 -12.69 30.48 -8.97
C GLU A 23 -12.10 31.36 -7.85
N THR A 24 -11.24 32.30 -8.21
CA THR A 24 -10.66 33.23 -7.23
C THR A 24 -11.74 34.13 -6.59
N LEU A 25 -12.66 34.68 -7.39
CA LEU A 25 -13.75 35.52 -6.90
C LEU A 25 -14.72 34.77 -5.97
N ILE A 26 -14.97 33.49 -6.26
CA ILE A 26 -15.77 32.63 -5.38
C ILE A 26 -15.06 32.41 -4.03
N LEU A 27 -13.75 32.07 -4.09
CA LEU A 27 -12.96 31.79 -2.89
C LEU A 27 -12.81 33.00 -1.96
N THR A 28 -12.83 34.20 -2.52
CA THR A 28 -12.72 35.45 -1.75
C THR A 28 -14.08 36.02 -1.37
N ALA A 29 -15.19 35.44 -1.85
CA ALA A 29 -16.53 36.03 -1.75
C ALA A 29 -16.56 37.48 -2.24
N ASP A 30 -15.94 37.72 -3.40
CA ASP A 30 -15.67 39.04 -3.94
C ASP A 30 -16.94 39.84 -4.21
N GLU A 31 -16.91 41.15 -3.93
CA GLU A 31 -18.04 42.05 -4.07
C GLU A 31 -18.54 42.14 -5.52
N GLU A 32 -17.64 42.12 -6.51
CA GLU A 32 -18.01 42.18 -7.94
C GLU A 32 -18.81 40.93 -8.34
N LEU A 33 -18.44 39.75 -7.89
CA LEU A 33 -19.16 38.50 -8.12
C LEU A 33 -20.54 38.50 -7.43
N LEU A 34 -20.59 38.92 -6.17
CA LEU A 34 -21.83 38.95 -5.41
C LEU A 34 -22.82 39.94 -5.99
N THR A 35 -22.34 41.13 -6.39
CA THR A 35 -23.15 42.17 -7.06
C THR A 35 -23.69 41.65 -8.38
N PHE A 36 -22.84 41.03 -9.22
CA PHE A 36 -23.30 40.42 -10.47
C PHE A 36 -24.42 39.40 -10.25
N MET A 37 -24.29 38.49 -9.29
CA MET A 37 -25.31 37.48 -9.01
C MET A 37 -26.60 38.07 -8.45
N LEU A 38 -26.55 39.19 -7.74
CA LEU A 38 -27.69 39.76 -7.06
C LEU A 38 -28.43 40.80 -7.89
N GLU A 39 -27.82 41.38 -8.93
CA GLU A 39 -28.36 42.50 -9.72
C GLU A 39 -28.71 42.16 -11.18
N ASN A 40 -28.31 40.98 -11.70
CA ASN A 40 -28.66 40.60 -13.06
C ASN A 40 -30.08 40.06 -13.23
N GLN A 41 -30.50 39.82 -14.47
CA GLN A 41 -31.86 39.29 -14.78
C GLN A 41 -32.18 37.94 -14.15
N ASN A 42 -31.17 37.14 -13.75
CA ASN A 42 -31.34 35.84 -13.11
C ASN A 42 -31.09 35.92 -11.60
N ALA A 43 -31.18 37.08 -10.98
CA ALA A 43 -30.87 37.30 -9.56
C ALA A 43 -31.64 36.38 -8.61
N ASN A 44 -32.91 36.11 -8.90
CA ASN A 44 -33.70 35.21 -8.08
C ASN A 44 -33.21 33.75 -8.14
N ASP A 45 -32.77 33.30 -9.31
CA ASP A 45 -32.24 31.94 -9.50
C ASP A 45 -30.88 31.78 -8.82
N TYR A 46 -30.02 32.80 -8.88
CA TYR A 46 -28.75 32.83 -8.15
C TYR A 46 -28.99 32.81 -6.63
N LYS A 47 -29.95 33.60 -6.12
CA LYS A 47 -30.34 33.60 -4.70
C LYS A 47 -30.81 32.23 -4.23
N ASN A 48 -31.64 31.58 -5.03
CA ASN A 48 -32.16 30.25 -4.69
C ASN A 48 -31.10 29.17 -4.75
N ALA A 49 -30.14 29.27 -5.69
CA ALA A 49 -29.12 28.25 -5.90
C ALA A 49 -27.92 28.40 -4.95
N PHE A 50 -27.45 29.64 -4.70
CA PHE A 50 -26.15 29.90 -4.08
C PHE A 50 -26.20 30.79 -2.84
N PHE A 51 -27.39 31.09 -2.31
CA PHE A 51 -27.53 31.84 -1.07
C PHE A 51 -28.47 31.13 -0.11
N LYS A 52 -28.22 31.32 1.19
CA LYS A 52 -29.12 30.88 2.28
C LYS A 52 -29.59 32.07 3.07
N THR A 53 -30.87 32.09 3.45
CA THR A 53 -31.40 33.13 4.34
C THR A 53 -31.21 32.68 5.79
N ILE A 54 -30.42 33.41 6.55
CA ILE A 54 -30.19 33.17 7.98
C ILE A 54 -30.58 34.43 8.74
N ALA A 55 -31.54 34.33 9.65
CA ALA A 55 -32.03 35.46 10.46
C ALA A 55 -32.33 36.74 9.64
N ASN A 56 -33.04 36.61 8.53
CA ASN A 56 -33.38 37.65 7.55
C ASN A 56 -32.18 38.25 6.77
N SER A 57 -31.01 37.72 6.91
CA SER A 57 -29.83 38.10 6.11
C SER A 57 -29.54 37.06 5.04
N LEU A 58 -29.19 37.55 3.84
CA LEU A 58 -28.80 36.69 2.73
C LEU A 58 -27.30 36.34 2.87
N VAL A 59 -27.01 35.08 3.03
CA VAL A 59 -25.62 34.58 3.21
C VAL A 59 -25.22 33.77 1.98
N PHE A 60 -24.11 34.14 1.36
CA PHE A 60 -23.54 33.44 0.20
C PHE A 60 -23.08 32.04 0.56
N ASN A 61 -23.58 31.05 -0.17
CA ASN A 61 -23.16 29.65 -0.05
C ASN A 61 -22.04 29.37 -1.07
N GLN A 62 -20.84 29.78 -0.73
CA GLN A 62 -19.62 29.65 -1.50
C GLN A 62 -19.34 28.22 -1.96
N GLU A 63 -19.58 27.25 -1.06
CA GLU A 63 -19.37 25.81 -1.33
C GLU A 63 -20.28 25.32 -2.45
N ALA A 64 -21.55 25.76 -2.49
CA ALA A 64 -22.50 25.34 -3.52
C ALA A 64 -22.11 25.84 -4.90
N LEU A 65 -21.60 27.07 -5.01
CA LEU A 65 -21.15 27.61 -6.30
C LEU A 65 -19.83 26.98 -6.75
N LEU A 66 -18.89 26.77 -5.85
CA LEU A 66 -17.66 26.02 -6.13
C LEU A 66 -17.95 24.58 -6.57
N GLU A 67 -18.88 23.91 -5.91
CA GLU A 67 -19.29 22.55 -6.30
C GLU A 67 -19.89 22.53 -7.72
N CYS A 68 -20.72 23.51 -8.06
CA CYS A 68 -21.25 23.64 -9.41
C CYS A 68 -20.17 23.93 -10.45
N LEU A 69 -19.23 24.83 -10.14
CA LEU A 69 -18.11 25.16 -11.02
C LEU A 69 -17.20 23.94 -11.27
N THR A 70 -16.93 23.17 -10.23
CA THR A 70 -16.11 21.94 -10.34
C THR A 70 -16.82 20.83 -11.10
N LYS A 71 -18.16 20.73 -11.02
CA LYS A 71 -18.94 19.74 -11.78
C LYS A 71 -18.98 20.02 -13.30
N GLU A 72 -18.80 21.25 -13.71
CA GLU A 72 -18.78 21.66 -15.14
C GLU A 72 -17.38 21.67 -15.75
N LEU A 73 -16.34 21.32 -14.98
CA LEU A 73 -15.00 21.13 -15.49
C LEU A 73 -14.93 19.79 -16.23
N GLU A 74 -15.10 19.82 -17.54
CA GLU A 74 -14.88 18.69 -18.45
C GLU A 74 -13.46 18.12 -18.28
N ASN A 75 -13.12 17.31 -17.41
CA ASN A 75 -11.85 16.63 -17.16
C ASN A 75 -11.18 16.87 -15.80
N SER A 76 -11.88 17.35 -14.78
CA SER A 76 -11.27 17.45 -13.46
C SER A 76 -12.26 17.12 -12.34
N PHE A 77 -12.39 15.85 -12.02
CA PHE A 77 -13.16 15.43 -10.85
C PHE A 77 -12.30 14.58 -9.94
N THR A 78 -12.25 14.99 -8.70
CA THR A 78 -11.65 14.19 -7.63
C THR A 78 -12.76 13.53 -6.83
N ARG A 79 -12.67 12.23 -6.67
CA ARG A 79 -13.61 11.43 -5.88
C ARG A 79 -13.63 11.76 -4.40
N PHE A 80 -12.66 12.55 -3.91
CA PHE A 80 -12.50 12.94 -2.52
C PHE A 80 -11.97 14.36 -2.45
N GLU A 81 -12.39 15.19 -1.55
CA GLU A 81 -11.75 16.45 -1.26
C GLU A 81 -10.46 16.20 -0.46
N ASN A 82 -9.35 16.09 -1.18
CA ASN A 82 -8.05 16.15 -0.55
C ASN A 82 -7.42 17.49 -0.88
N LYS A 83 -7.16 18.32 0.08
CA LYS A 83 -6.58 19.65 -0.14
C LYS A 83 -5.14 19.67 0.35
N ILE A 84 -4.17 19.93 -0.54
CA ILE A 84 -2.82 20.29 -0.15
C ILE A 84 -2.78 21.80 0.07
N GLY A 85 -2.06 22.20 1.08
CA GLY A 85 -1.81 23.59 1.38
C GLY A 85 -2.55 23.99 2.64
N LEU A 86 -2.82 25.21 2.76
CA LEU A 86 -3.13 25.85 4.01
C LEU A 86 -4.56 25.64 4.54
N TYR A 87 -5.16 24.45 4.33
CA TYR A 87 -6.53 24.13 4.78
C TYR A 87 -6.63 22.75 5.40
N SER A 88 -7.31 22.65 6.52
CA SER A 88 -7.75 21.40 7.14
C SER A 88 -9.25 21.44 7.35
N GLN A 89 -9.97 20.37 6.96
CA GLN A 89 -11.42 20.27 7.12
C GLN A 89 -12.20 21.49 6.57
N GLY A 90 -11.77 22.04 5.42
CA GLY A 90 -12.38 23.22 4.82
C GLY A 90 -12.04 24.56 5.49
N ARG A 91 -11.13 24.59 6.48
CA ARG A 91 -10.73 25.81 7.21
C ARG A 91 -9.25 26.13 6.98
N PRO A 92 -8.87 27.43 6.90
CA PRO A 92 -7.47 27.82 6.81
C PRO A 92 -6.65 27.31 8.01
N ILE A 93 -5.43 26.81 7.76
CA ILE A 93 -4.51 26.25 8.77
C ILE A 93 -4.08 27.25 9.85
N LYS A 94 -4.24 28.55 9.63
CA LYS A 94 -3.95 29.57 10.67
C LYS A 94 -4.58 29.28 12.04
N SER A 95 -5.57 28.38 12.10
CA SER A 95 -6.25 28.02 13.35
C SER A 95 -5.84 26.67 13.93
N SER A 96 -5.06 25.82 13.23
CA SER A 96 -4.81 24.44 13.66
C SER A 96 -3.33 24.03 13.68
N GLU A 97 -2.42 24.86 13.19
CA GLU A 97 -0.97 24.59 13.09
C GLU A 97 -0.58 23.27 12.38
N LEU A 98 -1.54 22.61 11.73
CA LEU A 98 -1.33 21.35 11.02
C LEU A 98 -0.95 21.58 9.57
N VAL A 99 0.04 20.84 9.09
CA VAL A 99 0.35 20.74 7.67
C VAL A 99 -0.58 19.71 7.05
N VAL A 100 -1.33 20.11 6.02
CA VAL A 100 -2.29 19.24 5.34
C VAL A 100 -1.85 19.02 3.90
N LEU A 101 -1.83 17.76 3.48
CA LEU A 101 -1.58 17.38 2.10
C LEU A 101 -2.90 17.37 1.34
N ASN A 102 -2.97 18.05 0.20
CA ASN A 102 -4.10 17.99 -0.71
C ASN A 102 -3.71 17.23 -1.97
N PHE A 103 -4.45 16.22 -2.32
CA PHE A 103 -4.22 15.43 -3.52
C PHE A 103 -5.29 15.78 -4.55
N PRO A 104 -4.96 16.48 -5.64
CA PRO A 104 -5.93 16.85 -6.65
C PRO A 104 -6.47 15.65 -7.46
N PHE A 105 -5.78 14.51 -7.37
CA PHE A 105 -6.15 13.26 -8.06
C PHE A 105 -6.35 12.13 -7.08
N LYS A 106 -7.30 11.25 -7.37
CA LYS A 106 -7.82 10.41 -6.34
C LYS A 106 -7.60 8.94 -6.41
N ASP A 107 -7.90 8.27 -7.40
CA ASP A 107 -7.70 6.85 -7.45
C ASP A 107 -6.78 6.50 -8.59
N ASN A 108 -5.67 5.92 -8.22
CA ASN A 108 -4.75 5.32 -9.13
C ASN A 108 -5.05 3.83 -9.18
N VAL A 109 -5.64 3.38 -10.27
CA VAL A 109 -5.65 1.95 -10.57
C VAL A 109 -4.30 1.65 -11.18
N LEU A 110 -3.45 1.04 -10.39
CA LEU A 110 -2.21 0.46 -10.84
C LEU A 110 -2.48 -0.58 -11.91
N LEU A 111 -2.51 -0.17 -13.15
CA LEU A 111 -2.37 -1.07 -14.30
C LEU A 111 -0.88 -1.38 -14.43
N GLY A 112 -0.39 -2.23 -13.51
CA GLY A 112 1.01 -2.56 -13.45
C GLY A 112 1.38 -3.73 -14.33
N ASN A 113 1.94 -3.45 -15.49
CA ASN A 113 2.94 -4.32 -16.10
C ASN A 113 4.21 -3.52 -16.28
N ALA A 114 5.18 -3.73 -15.42
CA ALA A 114 6.50 -3.09 -15.43
C ALA A 114 7.39 -3.43 -16.65
N LYS A 115 6.83 -4.05 -17.67
CA LYS A 115 7.60 -4.50 -18.86
C LYS A 115 7.52 -3.57 -20.07
N ASP A 116 6.76 -2.50 -20.01
CA ASP A 116 6.66 -1.57 -21.15
C ASP A 116 7.45 -0.29 -20.89
N ASN A 117 8.74 -0.36 -21.19
CA ASN A 117 9.71 0.74 -21.03
C ASN A 117 9.53 1.88 -22.05
N SER A 118 8.51 1.87 -22.89
CA SER A 118 8.35 2.84 -23.99
C SER A 118 7.29 3.91 -23.73
N ALA A 119 6.48 3.80 -22.71
CA ALA A 119 5.47 4.77 -22.36
C ALA A 119 5.82 5.48 -21.06
N LYS A 120 5.86 6.81 -21.07
CA LYS A 120 5.65 7.61 -19.87
C LYS A 120 4.50 6.97 -19.09
N SER A 121 4.67 6.64 -17.80
CA SER A 121 3.67 5.92 -17.01
C SER A 121 2.31 6.61 -17.19
N ASN A 122 1.47 6.03 -18.01
CA ASN A 122 0.10 6.47 -18.19
C ASN A 122 -0.71 5.90 -17.04
N GLU A 123 -0.49 6.44 -15.85
CA GLU A 123 -1.35 6.18 -14.72
C GLU A 123 -2.76 6.63 -15.11
N LEU A 124 -3.71 5.70 -15.06
CA LEU A 124 -5.11 6.03 -15.29
C LEU A 124 -5.67 6.59 -14.00
N PHE A 125 -5.89 7.87 -13.97
CA PHE A 125 -6.64 8.53 -12.91
C PHE A 125 -8.12 8.47 -13.25
N TYR A 126 -8.94 7.92 -12.35
CA TYR A 126 -10.38 8.03 -12.47
C TYR A 126 -10.81 9.41 -12.00
N HIS A 127 -11.26 10.22 -12.94
CA HIS A 127 -11.83 11.54 -12.68
C HIS A 127 -13.37 11.47 -12.72
N GLU A 128 -13.95 10.65 -11.85
CA GLU A 128 -15.39 10.50 -11.85
C GLU A 128 -16.00 10.85 -10.52
N ILE A 129 -17.07 11.63 -10.59
CA ILE A 129 -18.01 11.74 -9.50
C ILE A 129 -18.86 10.49 -9.56
N LEU A 130 -18.53 9.50 -8.76
CA LEU A 130 -19.44 8.41 -8.50
C LEU A 130 -20.49 8.86 -7.48
N HIS A 131 -21.70 8.37 -7.64
CA HIS A 131 -22.70 8.48 -6.59
C HIS A 131 -22.17 7.81 -5.32
N LYS A 132 -22.52 8.35 -4.14
CA LYS A 132 -22.04 7.81 -2.86
C LYS A 132 -22.23 6.29 -2.75
N ASN A 133 -23.31 5.76 -3.28
CA ASN A 133 -23.61 4.34 -3.26
C ASN A 133 -22.65 3.51 -4.14
N GLU A 134 -22.12 4.08 -5.22
CA GLU A 134 -21.15 3.40 -6.10
C GLU A 134 -19.76 3.35 -5.46
N ILE A 135 -19.38 4.40 -4.70
CA ILE A 135 -18.14 4.40 -3.92
C ILE A 135 -18.21 3.34 -2.82
N ASP A 136 -19.35 3.25 -2.13
CA ASP A 136 -19.54 2.27 -1.08
C ASP A 136 -19.47 0.83 -1.63
N THR A 137 -19.93 0.59 -2.86
CA THR A 137 -19.88 -0.72 -3.51
C THR A 137 -18.45 -1.21 -3.74
N LEU A 138 -17.52 -0.32 -4.16
CA LEU A 138 -16.12 -0.70 -4.35
C LEU A 138 -15.49 -1.26 -3.06
N LEU A 139 -15.85 -0.70 -1.93
CA LEU A 139 -15.33 -1.06 -0.61
C LEU A 139 -16.18 -2.11 0.14
N HIS A 140 -17.24 -2.63 -0.49
CA HIS A 140 -17.99 -3.74 0.07
C HIS A 140 -17.09 -4.97 0.23
N LYS A 141 -17.46 -5.85 1.17
CA LYS A 141 -16.78 -7.13 1.34
C LYS A 141 -16.80 -7.90 0.05
N LYS A 142 -15.65 -8.42 -0.35
CA LYS A 142 -15.52 -9.24 -1.54
C LYS A 142 -15.53 -10.73 -1.20
N ALA A 143 -16.05 -11.53 -2.12
CA ALA A 143 -15.99 -12.97 -2.03
C ALA A 143 -14.53 -13.44 -2.15
N LEU A 144 -14.18 -14.44 -1.36
CA LEU A 144 -12.91 -15.17 -1.46
C LEU A 144 -13.12 -16.47 -2.26
N CYS A 145 -12.09 -16.88 -2.94
CA CYS A 145 -12.06 -18.15 -3.69
C CYS A 145 -10.70 -18.83 -3.51
N ARG A 146 -10.53 -20.03 -4.11
CA ARG A 146 -9.28 -20.79 -4.07
C ARG A 146 -8.72 -20.97 -2.65
N PHE A 147 -9.58 -21.33 -1.71
CA PHE A 147 -9.14 -21.63 -0.36
C PHE A 147 -8.27 -22.89 -0.35
N GLU A 148 -7.05 -22.75 0.17
CA GLU A 148 -6.09 -23.83 0.32
C GLU A 148 -5.56 -23.87 1.76
N MET A 149 -5.60 -25.03 2.40
CA MET A 149 -4.95 -25.25 3.70
C MET A 149 -3.54 -25.78 3.49
N HIS A 150 -2.56 -25.18 4.11
CA HIS A 150 -1.18 -25.63 4.11
C HIS A 150 -0.70 -25.90 5.53
N GLY A 151 -0.10 -27.06 5.74
CA GLY A 151 0.32 -27.56 7.05
C GLY A 151 -0.70 -28.49 7.68
N GLU A 152 -0.71 -28.61 9.01
CA GLU A 152 -1.58 -29.52 9.75
C GLU A 152 -3.00 -28.98 9.93
N GLY A 153 -4.00 -29.88 9.88
CA GLY A 153 -5.41 -29.57 10.08
C GLY A 153 -6.25 -29.62 8.80
N ASP A 154 -7.52 -29.32 8.95
CA ASP A 154 -8.45 -29.17 7.83
C ASP A 154 -8.91 -27.71 7.67
N LEU A 155 -9.31 -27.37 6.46
CA LEU A 155 -9.64 -26.00 6.08
C LEU A 155 -10.85 -25.44 6.85
N GLU A 156 -11.90 -26.25 7.06
CA GLU A 156 -13.13 -25.78 7.72
C GLU A 156 -12.87 -25.39 9.18
N ASN A 157 -12.10 -26.22 9.89
CA ASN A 157 -11.70 -25.93 11.26
C ASN A 157 -10.76 -24.73 11.33
N ALA A 158 -9.81 -24.62 10.39
CA ALA A 158 -8.93 -23.48 10.30
C ALA A 158 -9.70 -22.17 10.09
N LEU A 159 -10.72 -22.15 9.23
CA LEU A 159 -11.53 -20.93 8.99
C LEU A 159 -12.32 -20.49 10.23
N LYS A 160 -12.68 -21.45 11.13
CA LYS A 160 -13.36 -21.18 12.40
C LYS A 160 -12.39 -20.75 13.51
N ASP A 161 -11.12 -21.14 13.42
CA ASP A 161 -10.11 -20.82 14.44
C ASP A 161 -9.65 -19.37 14.30
N LYS A 162 -9.76 -18.62 15.41
CA LYS A 162 -9.28 -17.24 15.49
C LYS A 162 -7.76 -17.11 15.40
N ASN A 163 -7.03 -18.21 15.58
CA ASN A 163 -5.56 -18.23 15.57
C ASN A 163 -4.97 -18.56 14.19
N THR A 164 -5.80 -18.77 13.19
CA THR A 164 -5.34 -19.11 11.85
C THR A 164 -4.55 -17.99 11.21
N ASN A 165 -3.47 -18.36 10.54
CA ASN A 165 -2.67 -17.48 9.71
C ASN A 165 -3.26 -17.42 8.30
N TYR A 166 -3.18 -16.27 7.67
CA TYR A 166 -3.73 -16.06 6.33
C TYR A 166 -2.72 -15.46 5.37
N LEU A 167 -2.76 -15.94 4.13
CA LEU A 167 -2.11 -15.32 2.98
C LEU A 167 -3.18 -15.06 1.91
N ILE A 168 -3.44 -13.79 1.61
CA ILE A 168 -4.55 -13.37 0.75
C ILE A 168 -4.01 -12.74 -0.54
N LYS A 169 -4.39 -13.29 -1.70
CA LYS A 169 -4.11 -12.68 -3.00
C LYS A 169 -5.20 -11.68 -3.37
N GLY A 170 -4.80 -10.48 -3.77
CA GLY A 170 -5.69 -9.44 -4.29
C GLY A 170 -5.21 -8.03 -3.99
N ASN A 171 -5.92 -7.06 -4.52
CA ASN A 171 -5.64 -5.66 -4.25
C ASN A 171 -5.72 -5.40 -2.73
N ASN A 172 -4.65 -4.89 -2.16
CA ASN A 172 -4.53 -4.77 -0.71
C ASN A 172 -5.53 -3.78 -0.09
N LEU A 173 -5.91 -2.70 -0.78
CA LEU A 173 -6.96 -1.81 -0.30
C LEU A 173 -8.30 -2.54 -0.17
N ILE A 174 -8.69 -3.27 -1.21
CA ILE A 174 -9.95 -4.03 -1.26
C ILE A 174 -9.92 -5.18 -0.24
N ALA A 175 -8.78 -5.87 -0.11
CA ALA A 175 -8.59 -6.90 0.89
C ALA A 175 -8.72 -6.34 2.32
N LEU A 176 -8.08 -5.20 2.63
CA LEU A 176 -8.21 -4.55 3.93
C LEU A 176 -9.68 -4.25 4.25
N HIS A 177 -10.42 -3.62 3.32
CA HIS A 177 -11.84 -3.34 3.55
C HIS A 177 -12.68 -4.60 3.73
N SER A 178 -12.39 -5.67 2.99
CA SER A 178 -13.09 -6.96 3.13
C SER A 178 -12.81 -7.63 4.49
N LEU A 179 -11.56 -7.58 4.95
CA LEU A 179 -11.11 -8.22 6.19
C LEU A 179 -11.43 -7.40 7.45
N LYS A 180 -11.68 -6.10 7.31
CA LYS A 180 -11.85 -5.16 8.41
C LYS A 180 -12.82 -5.64 9.49
N LYS A 181 -14.01 -6.16 9.12
CA LYS A 181 -14.99 -6.61 10.11
C LYS A 181 -14.47 -7.74 11.00
N LYS A 182 -13.66 -8.65 10.43
CA LYS A 182 -13.13 -9.82 11.15
C LYS A 182 -11.94 -9.45 12.04
N PHE A 183 -11.07 -8.56 11.61
CA PHE A 183 -9.77 -8.31 12.23
C PHE A 183 -9.57 -6.90 12.80
N ALA A 184 -10.58 -6.03 12.77
CA ALA A 184 -10.49 -4.69 13.34
C ALA A 184 -10.05 -4.74 14.81
N LYS A 185 -9.13 -3.84 15.19
CA LYS A 185 -8.58 -3.69 16.55
C LYS A 185 -7.89 -4.92 17.13
N GLN A 186 -7.43 -5.85 16.29
CA GLN A 186 -6.77 -7.09 16.73
C GLN A 186 -5.29 -7.15 16.38
N VAL A 187 -4.83 -6.35 15.42
CA VAL A 187 -3.45 -6.36 14.94
C VAL A 187 -2.55 -5.64 15.93
N LYS A 188 -1.52 -6.32 16.39
CA LYS A 188 -0.54 -5.79 17.33
C LYS A 188 0.60 -5.04 16.65
N CYS A 189 1.03 -5.54 15.51
CA CYS A 189 2.09 -4.92 14.71
C CYS A 189 1.75 -4.97 13.23
N ILE A 190 1.85 -3.82 12.57
CA ILE A 190 1.87 -3.73 11.12
C ILE A 190 3.30 -3.41 10.71
N TYR A 191 3.86 -4.19 9.79
CA TYR A 191 5.08 -3.84 9.08
C TYR A 191 4.79 -3.86 7.60
N ILE A 192 5.17 -2.80 6.91
CA ILE A 192 5.03 -2.71 5.45
C ILE A 192 6.29 -2.17 4.78
N ASP A 193 6.53 -2.67 3.59
CA ASP A 193 7.60 -2.28 2.67
C ASP A 193 6.97 -1.93 1.32
N PRO A 194 6.31 -0.75 1.22
CA PRO A 194 5.62 -0.34 0.00
C PRO A 194 6.62 0.02 -1.10
N PRO A 195 6.18 0.20 -2.37
CA PRO A 195 7.03 0.73 -3.43
C PRO A 195 7.70 2.04 -3.01
N TYR A 196 9.02 2.16 -3.23
CA TYR A 196 9.80 3.34 -2.83
C TYR A 196 9.71 4.51 -3.79
N ASN A 197 9.07 4.31 -4.93
CA ASN A 197 8.96 5.31 -5.99
C ASN A 197 10.31 5.76 -6.54
N THR A 198 11.19 4.80 -6.77
CA THR A 198 12.58 5.05 -7.21
C THR A 198 12.71 5.34 -8.71
N GLY A 199 11.65 5.14 -9.48
CA GLY A 199 11.68 5.16 -10.94
C GLY A 199 12.46 3.99 -11.56
N ASN A 200 12.67 2.91 -10.83
CA ASN A 200 13.45 1.75 -11.27
C ASN A 200 12.55 0.65 -11.87
N ASP A 201 12.58 0.51 -13.18
CA ASP A 201 11.78 -0.48 -13.92
C ASP A 201 12.21 -1.94 -13.69
N SER A 202 13.17 -2.20 -12.82
CA SER A 202 13.66 -3.55 -12.53
C SER A 202 12.81 -4.34 -11.53
N PHE A 203 11.79 -3.72 -10.94
CA PHE A 203 10.87 -4.37 -10.01
C PHE A 203 9.70 -5.03 -10.75
N ASN A 204 9.11 -6.03 -10.14
CA ASN A 204 7.92 -6.71 -10.67
C ASN A 204 6.60 -5.97 -10.37
N TYR A 205 6.69 -4.72 -9.92
CA TYR A 205 5.59 -3.82 -9.59
C TYR A 205 5.92 -2.40 -10.06
N ASN A 206 4.89 -1.52 -10.14
CA ASN A 206 5.11 -0.12 -10.50
C ASN A 206 5.87 0.61 -9.39
N ASP A 207 7.00 1.22 -9.75
CA ASP A 207 7.85 2.00 -8.85
C ASP A 207 8.16 3.39 -9.45
N ASN A 208 7.27 3.88 -10.31
CA ASN A 208 7.41 5.15 -11.02
C ASN A 208 6.11 5.95 -10.97
N PHE A 209 5.80 6.48 -9.79
CA PHE A 209 4.63 7.31 -9.53
C PHE A 209 5.01 8.79 -9.48
N ASN A 210 4.05 9.68 -9.74
CA ASN A 210 4.14 11.03 -9.20
C ASN A 210 3.99 10.98 -7.67
N HIS A 211 4.66 11.87 -6.93
CA HIS A 211 4.55 11.92 -5.46
C HIS A 211 3.11 12.00 -4.97
N SER A 212 2.27 12.81 -5.61
CA SER A 212 0.85 12.94 -5.26
C SER A 212 0.07 11.65 -5.47
N SER A 213 0.33 10.91 -6.55
CA SER A 213 -0.29 9.61 -6.81
C SER A 213 0.12 8.57 -5.78
N TRP A 214 1.41 8.51 -5.47
CA TRP A 214 1.94 7.61 -4.44
C TRP A 214 1.31 7.90 -3.07
N LEU A 215 1.16 9.16 -2.70
CA LEU A 215 0.54 9.55 -1.44
C LEU A 215 -0.95 9.19 -1.38
N VAL A 216 -1.70 9.37 -2.48
CA VAL A 216 -3.11 8.92 -2.56
C VAL A 216 -3.19 7.41 -2.42
N PHE A 217 -2.34 6.68 -3.13
CA PHE A 217 -2.25 5.23 -3.04
C PHE A 217 -2.00 4.77 -1.59
N MET A 218 -1.08 5.41 -0.88
CA MET A 218 -0.77 5.10 0.51
C MET A 218 -1.86 5.55 1.49
N LYS A 219 -2.45 6.73 1.31
CA LYS A 219 -3.44 7.30 2.22
C LYS A 219 -4.59 6.34 2.48
N ASN A 220 -5.26 5.89 1.42
CA ASN A 220 -6.42 5.01 1.53
C ASN A 220 -6.09 3.71 2.27
N ARG A 221 -4.91 3.16 2.04
CA ARG A 221 -4.42 1.93 2.68
C ARG A 221 -4.06 2.12 4.15
N LEU A 222 -3.40 3.22 4.47
CA LEU A 222 -2.99 3.54 5.83
C LEU A 222 -4.20 3.89 6.72
N GLU A 223 -5.21 4.59 6.19
CA GLU A 223 -6.47 4.84 6.89
C GLU A 223 -7.19 3.51 7.21
N ALA A 224 -7.30 2.62 6.23
CA ALA A 224 -7.86 1.29 6.46
C ALA A 224 -7.03 0.50 7.48
N ALA A 225 -5.71 0.47 7.33
CA ALA A 225 -4.79 -0.28 8.21
C ALA A 225 -4.84 0.20 9.66
N ARG A 226 -5.00 1.51 9.89
CA ARG A 226 -5.14 2.08 11.24
C ARG A 226 -6.30 1.45 12.03
N GLU A 227 -7.37 1.05 11.34
CA GLU A 227 -8.53 0.42 11.99
C GLU A 227 -8.27 -1.03 12.44
N PHE A 228 -7.29 -1.71 11.84
CA PHE A 228 -6.88 -3.05 12.27
C PHE A 228 -6.08 -3.05 13.56
N LEU A 229 -5.34 -1.98 13.84
CA LEU A 229 -4.48 -1.90 15.03
C LEU A 229 -5.29 -1.96 16.32
N SER A 230 -4.84 -2.81 17.26
CA SER A 230 -5.23 -2.73 18.67
C SER A 230 -4.81 -1.39 19.27
N ASP A 231 -5.43 -0.99 20.36
CA ASP A 231 -5.13 0.31 21.01
C ASP A 231 -3.67 0.46 21.41
N ASP A 232 -3.01 -0.66 21.73
CA ASP A 232 -1.61 -0.75 22.13
C ASP A 232 -0.68 -1.20 20.99
N GLY A 233 -1.22 -1.26 19.77
CA GLY A 233 -0.50 -1.69 18.57
C GLY A 233 0.31 -0.58 17.92
N SER A 234 1.13 -0.99 16.96
CA SER A 234 2.08 -0.13 16.25
C SER A 234 2.21 -0.46 14.78
N ILE A 235 2.67 0.52 14.00
CA ILE A 235 2.98 0.37 12.57
C ILE A 235 4.39 0.85 12.26
N TYR A 236 5.07 0.09 11.40
CA TYR A 236 6.40 0.37 10.87
C TYR A 236 6.33 0.42 9.36
N ILE A 237 6.79 1.52 8.76
CA ILE A 237 6.82 1.73 7.31
C ILE A 237 8.25 1.93 6.87
N ASN A 238 8.77 1.00 6.07
CA ASN A 238 10.13 1.06 5.56
C ASN A 238 10.14 1.80 4.21
N LEU A 239 10.93 2.84 4.10
CA LEU A 239 11.04 3.68 2.90
C LEU A 239 12.47 4.16 2.69
N ASP A 240 12.74 4.66 1.49
CA ASP A 240 13.93 5.44 1.23
C ASP A 240 13.62 6.96 1.19
N TYR A 241 14.62 7.76 0.83
CA TYR A 241 14.53 9.21 0.79
C TYR A 241 13.52 9.77 -0.22
N ASN A 242 13.06 8.98 -1.19
CA ASN A 242 12.14 9.48 -2.22
C ASN A 242 10.79 9.87 -1.62
N GLU A 243 10.22 9.02 -0.75
CA GLU A 243 8.87 9.20 -0.23
C GLU A 243 8.78 9.33 1.29
N VAL A 244 9.84 9.03 2.05
CA VAL A 244 9.77 9.00 3.51
C VAL A 244 9.29 10.30 4.14
N HIS A 245 9.73 11.45 3.63
CA HIS A 245 9.39 12.76 4.19
C HIS A 245 7.93 13.12 3.94
N TYR A 246 7.43 12.82 2.74
CA TYR A 246 6.01 13.00 2.40
C TYR A 246 5.12 12.02 3.18
N CYS A 247 5.56 10.77 3.30
CA CYS A 247 4.87 9.75 4.07
C CYS A 247 4.80 10.13 5.56
N LYS A 248 5.87 10.74 6.12
CA LYS A 248 5.87 11.23 7.51
C LYS A 248 4.74 12.24 7.75
N VAL A 249 4.56 13.22 6.85
CA VAL A 249 3.50 14.21 6.95
C VAL A 249 2.12 13.56 6.80
N LEU A 250 1.97 12.62 5.86
CA LEU A 250 0.73 11.85 5.70
C LEU A 250 0.40 11.02 6.94
N MET A 251 1.39 10.40 7.56
CA MET A 251 1.20 9.63 8.78
C MET A 251 0.81 10.51 9.97
N ASP A 252 1.33 11.73 10.06
CA ASP A 252 0.91 12.70 11.07
C ASP A 252 -0.58 13.06 10.93
N GLU A 253 -1.07 13.19 9.68
CA GLU A 253 -2.50 13.43 9.40
C GLU A 253 -3.37 12.23 9.81
N ILE A 254 -2.93 11.00 9.49
CA ILE A 254 -3.73 9.79 9.70
C ILE A 254 -3.67 9.32 11.17
N PHE A 255 -2.48 9.27 11.74
CA PHE A 255 -2.25 8.68 13.07
C PHE A 255 -2.23 9.71 14.19
N GLY A 256 -1.94 10.98 13.90
CA GLY A 256 -1.67 12.04 14.85
C GLY A 256 -0.18 12.19 15.14
N VAL A 257 0.27 13.43 15.19
CA VAL A 257 1.68 13.80 15.48
C VAL A 257 2.13 13.22 16.83
N GLU A 258 1.25 13.21 17.83
CA GLU A 258 1.50 12.69 19.17
C GLU A 258 1.76 11.18 19.20
N ASN A 259 1.35 10.46 18.17
CA ASN A 259 1.55 9.00 18.04
C ASN A 259 2.83 8.64 17.28
N PHE A 260 3.57 9.62 16.78
CA PHE A 260 4.89 9.40 16.21
C PHE A 260 5.88 8.99 17.30
N GLN A 261 6.51 7.85 17.16
CA GLN A 261 7.42 7.32 18.16
C GLN A 261 8.89 7.57 17.79
N ARG A 262 9.29 7.19 16.59
CA ARG A 262 10.68 7.33 16.12
C ARG A 262 10.78 7.29 14.61
N GLU A 263 11.80 7.96 14.11
CA GLU A 263 12.42 7.70 12.83
C GLU A 263 13.61 6.78 13.07
N ILE A 264 13.58 5.58 12.50
CA ILE A 264 14.63 4.60 12.65
C ILE A 264 15.46 4.61 11.38
N ILE A 265 16.75 4.87 11.51
CA ILE A 265 17.72 4.85 10.42
C ILE A 265 18.35 3.46 10.35
N TRP A 266 17.97 2.69 9.33
CA TRP A 266 18.55 1.39 9.10
C TRP A 266 19.71 1.47 8.11
N ARG A 267 20.93 1.41 8.62
CA ARG A 267 22.13 1.42 7.78
C ARG A 267 22.30 0.11 7.03
N ILE A 268 22.38 0.22 5.69
CA ILE A 268 22.47 -0.94 4.78
C ILE A 268 23.85 -1.63 4.86
N GLY A 269 24.90 -0.96 5.31
CA GLY A 269 26.18 -1.54 5.71
C GLY A 269 27.16 -1.87 4.59
N TRP A 270 26.72 -2.07 3.36
CA TRP A 270 27.61 -2.43 2.24
C TRP A 270 27.45 -1.47 1.07
N LEU A 271 28.59 -0.97 0.56
CA LEU A 271 28.64 -0.14 -0.63
C LEU A 271 29.10 -0.97 -1.81
N SER A 272 28.27 -1.11 -2.84
CA SER A 272 28.64 -1.77 -4.10
C SER A 272 29.34 -0.80 -5.07
N GLY A 273 30.19 -1.32 -5.96
CA GLY A 273 31.08 -0.52 -6.80
C GLY A 273 30.42 0.57 -7.63
N TYR A 274 29.24 0.34 -8.22
CA TYR A 274 28.54 1.35 -9.03
C TYR A 274 28.05 2.56 -8.19
N LYS A 275 27.74 2.37 -6.91
CA LYS A 275 27.33 3.45 -6.01
C LYS A 275 28.46 4.43 -5.73
N THR A 276 29.70 3.99 -5.84
CA THR A 276 30.89 4.82 -5.57
C THR A 276 31.21 5.78 -6.71
N SER A 277 30.57 5.63 -7.89
CA SER A 277 30.75 6.51 -9.05
C SER A 277 29.84 7.75 -9.05
N ILE A 278 28.95 7.87 -8.07
CA ILE A 278 28.02 9.00 -7.96
C ILE A 278 28.77 10.22 -7.45
N ASN A 279 28.60 11.36 -8.11
CA ASN A 279 29.19 12.65 -7.70
C ASN A 279 28.34 13.33 -6.60
N ASN A 280 28.09 12.61 -5.50
CA ASN A 280 27.37 13.06 -4.32
C ASN A 280 27.68 12.13 -3.14
N PHE A 281 27.16 12.43 -1.93
CA PHE A 281 27.20 11.50 -0.81
C PHE A 281 26.50 10.18 -1.15
N ILE A 282 27.15 9.07 -0.82
CA ILE A 282 26.63 7.74 -1.13
C ILE A 282 25.53 7.39 -0.15
N ARG A 283 24.32 7.15 -0.64
CA ARG A 283 23.20 6.67 0.18
C ARG A 283 23.52 5.28 0.74
N ASN A 284 23.41 5.13 2.06
CA ASN A 284 23.69 3.88 2.75
C ASN A 284 22.71 3.55 3.87
N HIS A 285 21.45 4.02 3.77
CA HIS A 285 20.40 3.69 4.72
C HIS A 285 19.02 3.71 4.07
N ASP A 286 18.09 3.01 4.69
CA ASP A 286 16.66 3.20 4.57
C ASP A 286 16.13 3.77 5.89
N THR A 287 14.96 4.33 5.84
CA THR A 287 14.28 4.94 6.99
C THR A 287 13.03 4.14 7.32
N ILE A 288 12.80 3.85 8.59
CA ILE A 288 11.59 3.19 9.06
C ILE A 288 10.83 4.19 9.95
N LEU A 289 9.64 4.58 9.51
CA LEU A 289 8.74 5.39 10.32
C LEU A 289 8.00 4.50 11.31
N PHE A 290 8.09 4.82 12.59
CA PHE A 290 7.45 4.08 13.67
C PHE A 290 6.38 4.93 14.35
N TYR A 291 5.13 4.47 14.25
CA TYR A 291 3.95 5.07 14.90
C TYR A 291 3.24 4.07 15.79
N SER A 292 2.66 4.57 16.87
CA SER A 292 1.68 3.82 17.68
C SER A 292 0.25 4.11 17.21
N LYS A 293 -0.69 3.25 17.58
CA LYS A 293 -2.12 3.55 17.49
C LYS A 293 -2.53 4.61 18.50
N ASN A 294 -1.98 4.49 19.72
CA ASN A 294 -2.15 5.41 20.84
C ASN A 294 -0.84 5.41 21.65
N ALA A 295 -0.20 6.56 21.76
CA ALA A 295 1.09 6.70 22.42
C ALA A 295 1.05 6.31 23.91
N ASP A 296 -0.04 6.64 24.61
CA ASP A 296 -0.20 6.36 26.04
C ASP A 296 -0.39 4.87 26.36
N LYS A 297 -0.80 4.08 25.35
CA LYS A 297 -1.07 2.64 25.49
C LYS A 297 -0.04 1.76 24.80
N LEU A 298 0.91 2.34 24.07
CA LEU A 298 1.85 1.60 23.26
C LEU A 298 2.51 0.46 24.02
N PHE A 299 2.37 -0.75 23.50
CA PHE A 299 3.18 -1.87 23.92
C PHE A 299 4.58 -1.77 23.30
N PHE A 300 5.61 -1.70 24.14
CA PHE A 300 7.00 -1.67 23.69
C PHE A 300 7.88 -2.48 24.65
N ASN A 301 8.41 -3.59 24.17
CA ASN A 301 9.33 -4.44 24.90
C ASN A 301 10.76 -3.95 24.70
N LYS A 302 11.27 -3.15 25.65
CA LYS A 302 12.63 -2.61 25.58
C LYS A 302 13.66 -3.73 25.48
N LYS A 303 14.47 -3.73 24.44
CA LYS A 303 15.49 -4.73 24.16
C LYS A 303 16.89 -4.15 24.25
N TYR A 304 17.81 -5.07 24.50
CA TYR A 304 19.25 -4.84 24.50
C TYR A 304 19.92 -5.82 23.53
N ILE A 305 21.04 -5.40 22.97
CA ILE A 305 21.92 -6.30 22.24
C ILE A 305 22.84 -6.91 23.29
N GLU A 306 22.82 -8.22 23.40
CA GLU A 306 23.68 -8.94 24.34
C GLU A 306 25.11 -9.07 23.80
N ASN A 307 26.11 -9.06 24.65
CA ASN A 307 27.53 -9.12 24.29
C ASN A 307 27.85 -10.27 23.30
N LYS A 308 27.23 -11.43 23.46
CA LYS A 308 27.39 -12.58 22.56
C LYS A 308 26.90 -12.34 21.13
N ASP A 309 26.00 -11.36 20.95
CA ASP A 309 25.42 -10.98 19.66
C ASP A 309 26.09 -9.71 19.10
N PHE A 310 27.10 -9.16 19.76
CA PHE A 310 27.80 -7.97 19.28
C PHE A 310 28.55 -8.26 17.97
N LYS A 311 28.62 -7.25 17.14
CA LYS A 311 29.44 -7.27 15.94
C LYS A 311 30.89 -7.54 16.31
N GLU A 312 31.49 -8.54 15.67
CA GLU A 312 32.92 -8.81 15.86
C GLU A 312 33.78 -7.65 15.34
N LEU A 313 34.58 -7.06 16.20
CA LEU A 313 35.57 -6.04 15.84
C LEU A 313 36.67 -6.63 14.96
N ILE A 314 37.10 -7.81 15.33
CA ILE A 314 38.17 -8.53 14.64
C ILE A 314 37.71 -9.95 14.35
N LYS A 315 37.76 -10.32 13.07
CA LYS A 315 37.55 -11.70 12.62
C LYS A 315 38.89 -12.42 12.57
N ILE A 316 38.97 -13.61 13.16
CA ILE A 316 40.22 -14.39 13.23
C ILE A 316 40.81 -14.63 11.87
N GLU A 317 39.97 -14.90 10.85
CA GLU A 317 40.43 -15.17 9.48
C GLU A 317 41.23 -14.01 8.86
N LYS A 318 40.93 -12.79 9.29
CA LYS A 318 41.60 -11.57 8.76
C LYS A 318 42.98 -11.31 9.35
N ILE A 319 43.26 -11.81 10.55
CA ILE A 319 44.50 -11.51 11.27
C ILE A 319 45.33 -12.77 11.57
N GLN A 320 44.81 -13.95 11.24
CA GLN A 320 45.40 -15.22 11.60
C GLN A 320 46.85 -15.36 11.10
N SER A 321 47.11 -15.04 9.83
CA SER A 321 48.46 -15.08 9.25
C SER A 321 49.43 -14.15 9.98
N ASN A 322 48.98 -12.97 10.40
CA ASN A 322 49.78 -12.02 11.15
C ASN A 322 50.10 -12.55 12.55
N LEU A 323 49.14 -13.17 13.23
CA LEU A 323 49.34 -13.78 14.54
C LEU A 323 50.26 -15.02 14.47
N ASP A 324 50.12 -15.82 13.42
CA ASP A 324 51.02 -16.96 13.15
C ASP A 324 52.48 -16.49 12.91
N ASN A 325 52.66 -15.41 12.13
CA ASN A 325 53.98 -14.82 11.88
C ASN A 325 54.64 -14.23 13.15
N LEU A 326 53.80 -13.83 14.13
CA LEU A 326 54.29 -13.38 15.45
C LEU A 326 54.56 -14.53 16.41
N GLY A 327 54.43 -15.78 15.98
CA GLY A 327 54.66 -16.98 16.81
C GLY A 327 53.63 -17.20 17.91
N ILE A 328 52.43 -16.64 17.76
CA ILE A 328 51.34 -16.79 18.77
C ILE A 328 50.61 -18.10 18.47
N ASP A 329 50.56 -19.01 19.46
CA ASP A 329 49.86 -20.27 19.32
C ASP A 329 48.36 -20.10 19.19
N ARG A 330 47.66 -21.07 18.59
CA ARG A 330 46.24 -21.04 18.29
C ARG A 330 45.32 -20.79 19.49
N GLU A 331 45.68 -21.32 20.64
CA GLU A 331 44.87 -21.12 21.87
C GLU A 331 45.02 -19.66 22.37
N LYS A 332 46.18 -19.08 22.31
CA LYS A 332 46.40 -17.68 22.63
C LYS A 332 45.71 -16.75 21.61
N GLN A 333 45.76 -17.11 20.31
CA GLN A 333 45.02 -16.36 19.27
C GLN A 333 43.52 -16.29 19.62
N LYS A 334 42.85 -17.41 19.94
CA LYS A 334 41.46 -17.47 20.34
C LYS A 334 41.16 -16.59 21.57
N LYS A 335 42.02 -16.65 22.58
CA LYS A 335 41.90 -15.82 23.78
C LYS A 335 42.01 -14.32 23.46
N ILE A 336 42.96 -13.90 22.66
CA ILE A 336 43.12 -12.50 22.24
C ILE A 336 41.86 -12.04 21.52
N ILE A 337 41.36 -12.82 20.57
CA ILE A 337 40.13 -12.48 19.83
C ILE A 337 38.93 -12.37 20.77
N LYS A 338 38.80 -13.30 21.72
CA LYS A 338 37.73 -13.27 22.71
C LYS A 338 37.79 -12.03 23.62
N ILE A 339 38.96 -11.69 24.08
CA ILE A 339 39.20 -10.48 24.89
C ILE A 339 38.76 -9.23 24.09
N ILE A 340 39.20 -9.08 22.85
CA ILE A 340 38.90 -7.91 22.02
C ILE A 340 37.41 -7.84 21.65
N ASN A 341 36.82 -8.96 21.27
CA ASN A 341 35.45 -8.97 20.79
C ASN A 341 34.40 -8.95 21.92
N HIS A 342 34.72 -9.43 23.13
CA HIS A 342 33.74 -9.65 24.19
C HIS A 342 34.18 -9.14 25.56
N GLU A 343 35.35 -9.52 26.09
CA GLU A 343 35.69 -9.30 27.50
C GLU A 343 36.00 -7.82 27.84
N THR A 344 36.40 -7.00 26.86
CA THR A 344 36.63 -5.55 27.01
C THR A 344 35.37 -4.72 26.76
N ARG A 345 34.26 -5.35 26.43
CA ARG A 345 33.02 -4.70 26.02
C ARG A 345 31.92 -4.90 27.07
N PRO A 346 30.90 -4.04 27.16
CA PRO A 346 29.83 -4.17 28.15
C PRO A 346 29.06 -5.49 27.95
N GLU A 347 28.37 -5.94 29.00
CA GLU A 347 27.53 -7.15 28.94
C GLU A 347 26.37 -7.01 27.95
N ARG A 348 25.83 -5.82 27.82
CA ARG A 348 24.73 -5.50 26.92
C ARG A 348 24.78 -4.04 26.50
N TYR A 349 24.19 -3.74 25.36
CA TYR A 349 24.07 -2.38 24.82
C TYR A 349 22.60 -2.08 24.47
N PRO A 350 22.04 -0.90 24.81
CA PRO A 350 20.67 -0.58 24.48
C PRO A 350 20.45 -0.52 22.97
N LEU A 351 19.28 -0.96 22.51
CA LEU A 351 18.90 -0.83 21.13
C LEU A 351 18.58 0.63 20.81
N GLU A 352 19.35 1.22 19.88
CA GLU A 352 19.20 2.60 19.42
C GLU A 352 18.25 2.70 18.23
N ASP A 353 17.95 3.93 17.79
CA ASP A 353 17.19 4.21 16.57
C ASP A 353 18.05 4.28 15.30
N ILE A 354 19.38 4.18 15.42
CA ILE A 354 20.31 4.00 14.30
C ILE A 354 20.79 2.56 14.27
N TRP A 355 20.11 1.75 13.48
CA TRP A 355 20.40 0.31 13.38
C TRP A 355 21.60 0.03 12.50
N ASN A 356 22.46 -0.89 12.94
CA ASN A 356 23.76 -1.21 12.32
C ASN A 356 24.71 0.01 12.23
N GLY A 357 24.51 1.00 13.09
CA GLY A 357 25.25 2.27 13.09
C GLY A 357 26.55 2.24 13.91
N ASN A 358 26.61 1.41 14.95
CA ASN A 358 27.71 1.34 15.89
C ASN A 358 28.44 -0.01 15.88
N GLU A 359 29.44 -0.16 16.73
CA GLU A 359 30.27 -1.39 16.81
C GLU A 359 29.60 -2.55 17.55
N TYR A 360 28.47 -2.31 18.23
CA TYR A 360 27.75 -3.34 18.98
C TYR A 360 26.67 -4.02 18.13
N ASP A 361 26.13 -3.32 17.13
CA ASP A 361 24.99 -3.78 16.34
C ASP A 361 25.43 -4.51 15.06
N ASP A 362 25.18 -5.82 15.01
CA ASP A 362 25.39 -6.66 13.81
C ASP A 362 24.07 -6.97 13.08
N LEU A 363 23.21 -5.97 12.92
CA LEU A 363 22.06 -6.08 12.04
C LEU A 363 22.51 -5.93 10.58
N ASN A 364 23.46 -6.75 10.16
CA ASN A 364 24.00 -6.65 8.83
C ASN A 364 22.93 -7.06 7.80
N SER A 365 22.63 -6.14 6.91
CA SER A 365 21.57 -6.23 5.92
C SER A 365 21.98 -7.01 4.67
N ILE A 366 22.79 -8.01 4.81
CA ILE A 366 23.29 -8.83 3.69
C ILE A 366 22.14 -9.38 2.83
N ALA A 367 20.92 -9.38 3.33
CA ALA A 367 19.75 -9.80 2.59
C ALA A 367 19.27 -8.84 1.47
N ILE A 368 19.75 -7.59 1.43
CA ILE A 368 19.42 -6.71 0.30
C ILE A 368 20.15 -7.14 -0.97
N VAL A 369 21.24 -7.87 -0.81
CA VAL A 369 22.04 -8.33 -1.95
C VAL A 369 22.18 -9.83 -1.83
N SER A 370 21.76 -10.52 -2.84
CA SER A 370 21.74 -11.94 -3.14
C SER A 370 22.95 -12.81 -2.75
N TYR A 371 23.85 -12.37 -1.88
CA TYR A 371 25.14 -13.03 -1.73
C TYR A 371 25.33 -13.89 -0.48
N SER A 372 24.49 -13.79 0.54
CA SER A 372 24.64 -14.65 1.72
C SER A 372 23.38 -14.72 2.59
N GLY A 373 22.69 -15.81 2.55
CA GLY A 373 21.73 -16.21 3.60
C GLY A 373 20.33 -16.49 3.10
N GLU A 374 19.36 -15.62 3.25
CA GLU A 374 17.94 -15.89 3.10
C GLU A 374 17.41 -15.65 1.69
N THR A 375 18.16 -15.93 0.65
CA THR A 375 17.65 -15.73 -0.71
C THR A 375 16.57 -16.75 -1.00
N VAL A 376 15.33 -16.29 -1.03
CA VAL A 376 14.14 -17.09 -1.40
C VAL A 376 14.36 -17.76 -2.76
N SER A 377 15.00 -17.07 -3.71
CA SER A 377 15.38 -17.63 -4.99
C SER A 377 16.27 -18.89 -4.88
N LYS A 378 17.24 -18.92 -3.96
CA LYS A 378 18.05 -20.14 -3.72
C LYS A 378 17.24 -21.23 -3.04
N MET A 379 16.38 -20.88 -2.12
CA MET A 379 15.52 -21.83 -1.40
C MET A 379 14.50 -22.48 -2.33
N LEU A 380 13.95 -21.73 -3.27
CA LEU A 380 12.91 -22.18 -4.18
C LEU A 380 13.44 -22.58 -5.57
N GLY A 381 14.70 -22.29 -5.88
CA GLY A 381 15.25 -22.52 -7.23
C GLY A 381 14.65 -21.59 -8.29
N THR A 382 14.19 -20.42 -7.90
CA THR A 382 13.49 -19.45 -8.78
C THR A 382 14.39 -18.25 -9.09
N GLU A 383 13.92 -17.36 -9.99
CA GLU A 383 14.55 -16.08 -10.24
C GLU A 383 14.56 -15.20 -8.98
N GLU A 384 15.54 -14.33 -8.88
CA GLU A 384 15.75 -13.46 -7.73
C GLU A 384 14.65 -12.39 -7.63
N ILE A 385 14.02 -12.27 -6.45
CA ILE A 385 13.18 -11.13 -6.14
C ILE A 385 14.06 -10.00 -5.61
N LYS A 386 14.10 -8.90 -6.32
CA LYS A 386 14.79 -7.70 -5.86
C LYS A 386 14.00 -7.04 -4.73
N GLY A 387 14.70 -6.46 -3.77
CA GLY A 387 14.07 -5.73 -2.66
C GLY A 387 13.66 -6.58 -1.46
N GLN A 388 13.96 -7.88 -1.42
CA GLN A 388 13.67 -8.72 -0.26
C GLN A 388 14.31 -8.14 1.02
N LYS A 389 13.53 -8.04 2.10
CA LYS A 389 14.03 -7.61 3.41
C LYS A 389 14.63 -8.77 4.20
N SER A 390 15.54 -8.43 5.12
CA SER A 390 16.18 -9.40 6.04
C SER A 390 15.20 -9.88 7.10
N GLU A 391 15.17 -11.19 7.36
CA GLU A 391 14.42 -11.74 8.49
C GLU A 391 14.90 -11.18 9.85
N LYS A 392 16.19 -10.88 10.01
CA LYS A 392 16.72 -10.25 11.24
C LYS A 392 16.15 -8.85 11.49
N LEU A 393 15.90 -8.08 10.41
CA LEU A 393 15.26 -6.77 10.52
C LEU A 393 13.85 -6.90 11.08
N ILE A 394 13.05 -7.76 10.47
CA ILE A 394 11.67 -8.01 10.89
C ILE A 394 11.62 -8.65 12.28
N GLN A 395 12.52 -9.59 12.59
CA GLN A 395 12.66 -10.16 13.93
C GLN A 395 12.80 -9.07 14.98
N ARG A 396 13.70 -8.10 14.76
CA ARG A 396 13.92 -6.99 15.69
C ARG A 396 12.64 -6.18 15.95
N ILE A 397 11.91 -5.87 14.88
CA ILE A 397 10.64 -5.15 14.98
C ILE A 397 9.62 -5.97 15.77
N LEU A 398 9.43 -7.24 15.44
CA LEU A 398 8.45 -8.08 16.13
C LEU A 398 8.83 -8.36 17.59
N GLU A 399 10.11 -8.48 17.93
CA GLU A 399 10.58 -8.67 19.31
C GLU A 399 10.23 -7.50 20.22
N VAL A 400 10.25 -6.26 19.71
CA VAL A 400 9.94 -5.08 20.50
C VAL A 400 8.44 -4.75 20.52
N SER A 401 7.68 -5.19 19.52
CA SER A 401 6.29 -4.75 19.30
C SER A 401 5.25 -5.83 19.59
N THR A 402 5.64 -7.09 19.78
CA THR A 402 4.70 -8.21 19.91
C THR A 402 5.15 -9.27 20.90
N ASN A 403 4.19 -10.04 21.41
CA ASN A 403 4.40 -11.30 22.13
C ASN A 403 4.03 -12.50 21.24
N GLU A 404 4.29 -13.73 21.70
CA GLU A 404 3.78 -14.95 21.05
C GLU A 404 2.25 -14.89 20.93
N ASN A 405 1.70 -15.37 19.81
CA ASN A 405 0.28 -15.36 19.44
C ASN A 405 -0.32 -13.99 19.11
N ASP A 406 0.41 -12.89 19.22
CA ASP A 406 -0.06 -11.60 18.71
C ASP A 406 -0.18 -11.62 17.18
N LEU A 407 -1.13 -10.84 16.65
CA LEU A 407 -1.41 -10.77 15.21
C LEU A 407 -0.54 -9.71 14.55
N VAL A 408 0.15 -10.11 13.50
CA VAL A 408 0.98 -9.27 12.62
C VAL A 408 0.29 -9.12 11.28
N LEU A 409 0.28 -7.93 10.71
CA LEU A 409 -0.25 -7.66 9.38
C LEU A 409 0.83 -7.06 8.47
N ASP A 410 0.93 -7.63 7.28
CA ASP A 410 1.71 -7.06 6.17
C ASP A 410 0.86 -7.07 4.90
N PHE A 411 0.44 -5.88 4.45
CA PHE A 411 -0.38 -5.75 3.25
C PHE A 411 0.41 -5.34 1.99
N PHE A 412 1.73 -5.45 2.08
CA PHE A 412 2.69 -5.45 0.98
C PHE A 412 3.63 -6.65 1.15
N ALA A 413 3.05 -7.85 1.25
CA ALA A 413 3.76 -9.03 1.72
C ALA A 413 4.98 -9.41 0.87
N GLY A 414 5.01 -9.03 -0.40
CA GLY A 414 6.13 -9.25 -1.29
C GLY A 414 6.57 -10.72 -1.29
N SER A 415 7.83 -10.97 -0.96
CA SER A 415 8.37 -12.34 -0.82
C SER A 415 7.94 -13.07 0.46
N GLY A 416 7.08 -12.47 1.29
CA GLY A 416 6.55 -13.08 2.53
C GLY A 416 7.51 -13.06 3.72
N THR A 417 8.48 -12.16 3.76
CA THR A 417 9.46 -12.11 4.85
C THR A 417 8.80 -11.89 6.21
N THR A 418 7.86 -10.94 6.29
CA THR A 418 7.14 -10.66 7.55
C THR A 418 6.36 -11.88 8.03
N CYS A 419 5.63 -12.53 7.13
CA CYS A 419 4.86 -13.74 7.44
C CYS A 419 5.77 -14.89 7.90
N ALA A 420 6.90 -15.11 7.22
CA ALA A 420 7.88 -16.14 7.58
C ALA A 420 8.47 -15.90 8.98
N VAL A 421 8.84 -14.65 9.29
CA VAL A 421 9.38 -14.27 10.61
C VAL A 421 8.32 -14.41 11.69
N ALA A 422 7.10 -13.92 11.44
CA ALA A 422 5.98 -14.07 12.37
C ALA A 422 5.75 -15.56 12.69
N HIS A 423 5.71 -16.41 11.67
CA HIS A 423 5.53 -17.86 11.83
C HIS A 423 6.66 -18.50 12.66
N LYS A 424 7.93 -18.24 12.33
CA LYS A 424 9.11 -18.75 13.06
C LYS A 424 9.15 -18.30 14.51
N MET A 425 8.60 -17.12 14.79
CA MET A 425 8.53 -16.55 16.14
C MET A 425 7.22 -16.88 16.86
N LYS A 426 6.36 -17.75 16.32
CA LYS A 426 5.05 -18.11 16.86
C LYS A 426 4.09 -16.93 17.02
N ARG A 427 4.12 -15.98 16.10
CA ARG A 427 3.12 -14.93 15.96
C ARG A 427 2.14 -15.34 14.87
N ARG A 428 0.89 -14.91 15.03
CA ARG A 428 -0.10 -15.02 13.97
C ARG A 428 0.18 -13.97 12.91
N TYR A 429 -0.25 -14.22 11.68
CA TYR A 429 -0.06 -13.25 10.60
C TYR A 429 -1.18 -13.24 9.57
N ILE A 430 -1.32 -12.07 8.94
CA ILE A 430 -2.06 -11.88 7.71
C ILE A 430 -1.10 -11.22 6.72
N GLY A 431 -0.83 -11.89 5.61
CA GLY A 431 -0.09 -11.35 4.48
C GLY A 431 -1.04 -11.07 3.32
N ILE A 432 -0.93 -9.91 2.69
CA ILE A 432 -1.71 -9.55 1.50
C ILE A 432 -0.75 -9.15 0.39
N GLU A 433 -0.95 -9.74 -0.80
CA GLU A 433 -0.17 -9.42 -2.00
C GLU A 433 -1.05 -9.52 -3.25
N GLN A 434 -0.93 -8.56 -4.15
CA GLN A 434 -1.72 -8.57 -5.38
C GLN A 434 -1.02 -9.20 -6.58
N MET A 435 0.32 -9.29 -6.53
CA MET A 435 1.13 -9.75 -7.66
C MET A 435 1.11 -11.28 -7.77
N ASP A 436 1.15 -11.80 -8.98
CA ASP A 436 1.05 -13.25 -9.24
C ASP A 436 2.19 -14.07 -8.61
N TYR A 437 3.34 -13.45 -8.29
CA TYR A 437 4.41 -14.13 -7.58
C TYR A 437 4.04 -14.58 -6.15
N ILE A 438 2.92 -14.12 -5.60
CA ILE A 438 2.41 -14.62 -4.32
C ILE A 438 2.22 -16.15 -4.36
N GLU A 439 1.79 -16.68 -5.49
CA GLU A 439 1.58 -18.13 -5.66
C GLU A 439 2.89 -18.91 -5.78
N THR A 440 3.82 -18.39 -6.57
CA THR A 440 5.06 -19.11 -6.91
C THR A 440 6.20 -18.85 -5.92
N ILE A 441 6.13 -17.80 -5.14
CA ILE A 441 7.21 -17.37 -4.26
C ILE A 441 6.73 -17.28 -2.81
N THR A 442 5.77 -16.40 -2.52
CA THR A 442 5.35 -16.13 -1.13
C THR A 442 4.74 -17.37 -0.48
N LYS A 443 3.79 -18.00 -1.17
CA LYS A 443 3.14 -19.24 -0.72
C LYS A 443 4.15 -20.38 -0.58
N GLU A 444 4.99 -20.57 -1.58
CA GLU A 444 6.02 -21.63 -1.55
C GLU A 444 7.07 -21.42 -0.46
N ARG A 445 7.46 -20.17 -0.20
CA ARG A 445 8.31 -19.83 0.95
C ARG A 445 7.68 -20.26 2.27
N LEU A 446 6.42 -19.91 2.48
CA LEU A 446 5.72 -20.26 3.73
C LEU A 446 5.55 -21.78 3.89
N LYS A 447 5.35 -22.52 2.80
CA LYS A 447 5.37 -23.99 2.80
C LYS A 447 6.72 -24.52 3.27
N LYS A 448 7.84 -23.97 2.77
CA LYS A 448 9.19 -24.34 3.24
C LYS A 448 9.42 -23.99 4.70
N VAL A 449 8.88 -22.88 5.17
CA VAL A 449 8.92 -22.54 6.60
C VAL A 449 8.21 -23.60 7.43
N ILE A 450 6.99 -24.01 7.05
CA ILE A 450 6.26 -25.09 7.74
C ILE A 450 7.04 -26.41 7.73
N GLU A 451 7.69 -26.73 6.60
CA GLU A 451 8.54 -27.91 6.48
C GLU A 451 9.81 -27.85 7.35
N GLY A 452 10.09 -26.72 8.00
CA GLY A 452 11.21 -26.57 8.93
C GLY A 452 12.51 -26.14 8.27
N GLU A 453 12.46 -25.32 7.21
CA GLU A 453 13.67 -24.77 6.62
C GLU A 453 14.52 -24.02 7.67
N GLN A 454 15.85 -24.13 7.57
CA GLN A 454 16.80 -23.66 8.58
C GLN A 454 17.53 -22.36 8.20
N GLY A 455 17.00 -21.62 7.22
CA GLY A 455 17.53 -20.31 6.84
C GLY A 455 17.10 -19.18 7.79
N GLY A 456 17.63 -18.00 7.52
CA GLY A 456 17.26 -16.78 8.24
C GLY A 456 17.41 -16.89 9.77
N ILE A 457 16.33 -16.64 10.47
CA ILE A 457 16.28 -16.66 11.95
C ILE A 457 15.94 -18.02 12.53
N SER A 458 15.66 -19.06 11.74
CA SER A 458 15.15 -20.35 12.21
C SER A 458 16.00 -20.93 13.34
N LYS A 459 17.32 -20.94 13.19
CA LYS A 459 18.26 -21.44 14.22
C LYS A 459 18.22 -20.59 15.50
N LYS A 460 18.15 -19.27 15.36
CA LYS A 460 18.13 -18.33 16.50
C LYS A 460 16.85 -18.47 17.30
N CYS A 461 15.72 -18.70 16.63
CA CYS A 461 14.40 -18.92 17.26
C CYS A 461 14.21 -20.38 17.72
N GLY A 462 15.11 -21.30 17.41
CA GLY A 462 14.93 -22.73 17.66
C GLY A 462 13.77 -23.35 16.88
N PHE A 463 13.41 -22.74 15.76
CA PHE A 463 12.28 -23.19 14.93
C PHE A 463 12.64 -24.43 14.12
N LYS A 464 11.79 -25.45 14.17
CA LYS A 464 12.01 -26.77 13.53
C LYS A 464 10.93 -27.13 12.52
N GLY A 465 10.03 -26.20 12.20
CA GLY A 465 8.86 -26.44 11.36
C GLY A 465 7.58 -26.62 12.15
N GLY A 466 6.51 -26.95 11.43
CA GLY A 466 5.15 -27.07 11.97
C GLY A 466 4.33 -25.80 11.83
N GLY A 467 3.08 -25.87 12.26
CA GLY A 467 2.09 -24.82 12.10
C GLY A 467 1.39 -24.90 10.74
N SER A 468 0.56 -23.91 10.46
CA SER A 468 -0.27 -23.91 9.26
C SER A 468 -0.66 -22.50 8.84
N PHE A 469 -1.13 -22.34 7.60
CA PHE A 469 -1.81 -21.15 7.11
C PHE A 469 -2.87 -21.49 6.07
N VAL A 470 -3.83 -20.59 5.91
CA VAL A 470 -4.82 -20.63 4.83
C VAL A 470 -4.43 -19.62 3.76
N TYR A 471 -4.33 -20.08 2.52
CA TYR A 471 -4.27 -19.24 1.34
C TYR A 471 -5.67 -19.05 0.78
N ALA A 472 -5.99 -17.83 0.34
CA ALA A 472 -7.22 -17.53 -0.40
C ALA A 472 -7.01 -16.33 -1.33
N GLU A 473 -7.92 -16.13 -2.28
CA GLU A 473 -7.87 -15.05 -3.25
C GLU A 473 -9.16 -14.25 -3.23
N LEU A 474 -9.08 -12.93 -3.41
CA LEU A 474 -10.24 -12.15 -3.78
C LEU A 474 -10.74 -12.62 -5.16
N LYS A 475 -12.01 -12.95 -5.28
CA LYS A 475 -12.57 -13.42 -6.55
C LYS A 475 -12.61 -12.28 -7.58
N GLU A 476 -11.71 -12.34 -8.57
CA GLU A 476 -11.65 -11.38 -9.67
C GLU A 476 -12.81 -11.57 -10.65
N VAL A 477 -13.32 -10.47 -11.18
CA VAL A 477 -14.35 -10.41 -12.23
C VAL A 477 -13.86 -9.49 -13.34
N ASN A 478 -14.18 -8.20 -13.32
CA ASN A 478 -13.73 -7.27 -14.36
C ASN A 478 -12.21 -7.12 -14.41
N LEU A 479 -11.51 -7.30 -13.29
CA LEU A 479 -10.05 -7.26 -13.28
C LEU A 479 -9.43 -8.37 -14.15
N GLU A 480 -9.99 -9.59 -14.13
CA GLU A 480 -9.55 -10.69 -15.02
C GLU A 480 -9.71 -10.31 -16.48
N ILE A 481 -10.83 -9.69 -16.83
CA ILE A 481 -11.10 -9.24 -18.20
C ILE A 481 -10.14 -8.12 -18.62
N LYS A 482 -9.91 -7.14 -17.74
CA LYS A 482 -8.93 -6.09 -17.96
C LYS A 482 -7.54 -6.66 -18.22
N LYS A 483 -7.12 -7.68 -17.45
CA LYS A 483 -5.85 -8.39 -17.68
C LYS A 483 -5.79 -9.04 -19.07
N GLN A 484 -6.86 -9.69 -19.51
CA GLN A 484 -6.93 -10.30 -20.84
C GLN A 484 -6.81 -9.25 -21.94
N ILE A 485 -7.53 -8.12 -21.83
CA ILE A 485 -7.44 -7.00 -22.78
C ILE A 485 -6.02 -6.43 -22.83
N LEU A 486 -5.41 -6.20 -21.69
CA LEU A 486 -4.05 -5.65 -21.61
C LEU A 486 -2.99 -6.57 -22.23
N ASN A 487 -3.17 -7.89 -22.09
CA ASN A 487 -2.27 -8.89 -22.64
C ASN A 487 -2.54 -9.21 -24.12
N ALA A 488 -3.63 -8.73 -24.70
CA ALA A 488 -3.95 -8.96 -26.11
C ALA A 488 -2.87 -8.36 -27.03
N ASN A 489 -2.53 -9.08 -28.10
CA ASN A 489 -1.46 -8.71 -29.03
C ASN A 489 -1.95 -7.95 -30.25
N SER A 490 -3.27 -7.80 -30.43
CA SER A 490 -3.86 -7.15 -31.59
C SER A 490 -5.19 -6.46 -31.26
N LYS A 491 -5.54 -5.43 -32.06
CA LYS A 491 -6.85 -4.75 -31.99
C LYS A 491 -8.02 -5.73 -32.15
N SER A 492 -7.89 -6.73 -33.05
CA SER A 492 -8.92 -7.76 -33.28
C SER A 492 -9.10 -8.68 -32.08
N GLU A 493 -8.04 -8.97 -31.34
CA GLU A 493 -8.09 -9.76 -30.11
C GLU A 493 -8.79 -8.99 -28.98
N CYS A 494 -8.44 -7.72 -28.78
CA CYS A 494 -9.15 -6.83 -27.84
C CYS A 494 -10.64 -6.77 -28.13
N LEU A 495 -11.00 -6.58 -29.40
CA LEU A 495 -12.40 -6.52 -29.84
C LEU A 495 -13.12 -7.85 -29.58
N LYS A 496 -12.49 -9.00 -29.84
CA LYS A 496 -13.06 -10.33 -29.55
C LYS A 496 -13.34 -10.50 -28.04
N ILE A 497 -12.37 -10.17 -27.19
CA ILE A 497 -12.53 -10.22 -25.74
C ILE A 497 -13.70 -9.33 -25.32
N PHE A 498 -13.73 -8.09 -25.79
CA PHE A 498 -14.76 -7.12 -25.44
C PHE A 498 -16.16 -7.54 -25.96
N ASN A 499 -16.27 -8.05 -27.17
CA ASN A 499 -17.54 -8.54 -27.75
C ASN A 499 -18.05 -9.82 -27.07
N ALA A 500 -17.16 -10.70 -26.59
CA ALA A 500 -17.56 -11.86 -25.80
C ALA A 500 -18.29 -11.45 -24.51
N LEU A 501 -18.00 -10.25 -23.96
CA LEU A 501 -18.69 -9.67 -22.81
C LEU A 501 -20.13 -9.25 -23.13
N ASN A 502 -20.42 -8.84 -24.36
CA ASN A 502 -21.77 -8.48 -24.78
C ASN A 502 -22.72 -9.69 -24.85
N LEU A 503 -22.16 -10.87 -25.08
CA LEU A 503 -22.91 -12.15 -25.14
C LEU A 503 -23.14 -12.71 -23.72
N ASN A 504 -22.25 -12.43 -22.79
CA ASN A 504 -22.38 -12.78 -21.37
C ASN A 504 -23.02 -11.60 -20.63
N LYS A 505 -24.28 -11.69 -20.24
CA LYS A 505 -25.04 -10.70 -19.46
C LYS A 505 -24.41 -10.33 -18.09
N ARG A 506 -23.18 -10.76 -17.82
CA ARG A 506 -22.53 -10.84 -16.53
C ARG A 506 -21.50 -9.74 -16.27
N VAL A 507 -21.13 -8.96 -17.29
CA VAL A 507 -20.12 -7.93 -17.12
C VAL A 507 -20.79 -6.58 -16.98
N LEU A 508 -20.60 -5.96 -15.85
CA LEU A 508 -21.10 -4.62 -15.61
C LEU A 508 -20.20 -3.63 -16.36
N LYS A 509 -20.79 -2.97 -17.33
CA LYS A 509 -20.22 -1.84 -18.04
C LYS A 509 -20.65 -0.57 -17.34
N ARG A 510 -19.81 0.40 -17.38
CA ARG A 510 -20.15 1.72 -16.89
C ARG A 510 -21.35 2.30 -17.64
N THR A 511 -22.36 2.70 -16.91
CA THR A 511 -23.61 3.25 -17.46
C THR A 511 -23.47 4.67 -18.02
N ASP A 512 -22.42 5.38 -17.61
CA ASP A 512 -22.12 6.76 -18.01
C ASP A 512 -21.19 6.83 -19.23
N CYS A 513 -20.61 5.72 -19.70
CA CYS A 513 -19.78 5.67 -20.89
C CYS A 513 -20.64 5.41 -22.14
N LYS A 514 -20.44 6.25 -23.16
CA LYS A 514 -21.05 6.05 -24.46
C LYS A 514 -20.32 4.92 -25.19
N ILE A 515 -20.99 3.77 -25.32
CA ILE A 515 -20.49 2.64 -26.14
C ILE A 515 -20.26 3.08 -27.59
N ASP A 516 -20.97 4.10 -28.05
CA ASP A 516 -20.82 4.70 -29.39
C ASP A 516 -19.38 5.19 -29.68
N GLU A 517 -18.54 5.41 -28.65
CA GLU A 517 -17.14 5.77 -28.84
C GLU A 517 -16.32 4.64 -29.48
N ILE A 518 -16.69 3.38 -29.26
CA ILE A 518 -15.96 2.21 -29.79
C ILE A 518 -16.27 1.97 -31.28
N ASP A 519 -17.45 2.36 -31.73
CA ASP A 519 -17.87 2.22 -33.13
C ASP A 519 -17.44 3.44 -33.98
N SER A 520 -16.79 4.43 -33.37
CA SER A 520 -16.34 5.63 -34.08
C SER A 520 -15.11 5.37 -34.97
N GLU A 521 -15.03 6.07 -36.09
CA GLU A 521 -13.88 6.02 -36.99
C GLU A 521 -12.61 6.50 -36.27
N GLU A 522 -12.75 7.44 -35.31
CA GLU A 522 -11.68 7.95 -34.47
C GLU A 522 -11.09 6.84 -33.58
N PHE A 523 -11.92 6.02 -32.95
CA PHE A 523 -11.46 4.90 -32.13
C PHE A 523 -10.69 3.85 -32.93
N HIS A 524 -11.15 3.52 -34.14
CA HIS A 524 -10.48 2.54 -34.99
C HIS A 524 -9.10 3.01 -35.48
N ASN A 525 -8.89 4.32 -35.56
CA ASN A 525 -7.61 4.91 -35.94
C ASN A 525 -6.60 5.00 -34.78
N LEU A 526 -7.03 4.85 -33.52
CA LEU A 526 -6.14 4.82 -32.37
C LEU A 526 -5.16 3.65 -32.43
N ASP A 527 -4.01 3.78 -31.81
CA ASP A 527 -3.08 2.67 -31.63
C ASP A 527 -3.63 1.58 -30.70
N LEU A 528 -2.96 0.42 -30.62
CA LEU A 528 -3.40 -0.70 -29.82
C LEU A 528 -3.49 -0.35 -28.32
N ASN A 529 -2.55 0.41 -27.81
CA ASN A 529 -2.49 0.73 -26.38
C ASN A 529 -3.61 1.70 -25.98
N GLU A 530 -3.89 2.69 -26.83
CA GLU A 530 -5.02 3.60 -26.63
C GLU A 530 -6.37 2.86 -26.69
N GLN A 531 -6.55 1.92 -27.63
CA GLN A 531 -7.76 1.10 -27.68
C GLN A 531 -7.92 0.23 -26.43
N LYS A 532 -6.85 -0.42 -25.96
CA LYS A 532 -6.86 -1.18 -24.71
C LYS A 532 -7.28 -0.33 -23.52
N ARG A 533 -6.74 0.88 -23.45
CA ARG A 533 -7.06 1.87 -22.40
C ARG A 533 -8.54 2.22 -22.40
N ILE A 534 -9.13 2.47 -23.57
CA ILE A 534 -10.56 2.79 -23.70
C ILE A 534 -11.41 1.59 -23.30
N TYR A 535 -11.10 0.37 -23.78
CA TYR A 535 -11.82 -0.85 -23.37
C TYR A 535 -11.79 -1.06 -21.86
N CYS A 536 -10.62 -0.91 -21.23
CA CYS A 536 -10.51 -1.04 -19.77
C CYS A 536 -11.31 0.03 -19.03
N LYS A 537 -11.39 1.26 -19.58
CA LYS A 537 -12.17 2.36 -18.99
C LYS A 537 -13.68 2.11 -19.03
N LEU A 538 -14.16 1.35 -20.00
CA LEU A 538 -15.59 0.99 -20.14
C LEU A 538 -16.05 -0.07 -19.15
N LEU A 539 -15.12 -0.81 -18.53
CA LEU A 539 -15.43 -1.79 -17.51
C LEU A 539 -15.53 -1.13 -16.13
N ASP A 540 -16.62 -1.38 -15.43
CA ASP A 540 -16.83 -0.79 -14.11
C ASP A 540 -15.83 -1.34 -13.09
N SER A 541 -15.02 -0.46 -12.51
CA SER A 541 -14.02 -0.84 -11.51
C SER A 541 -14.64 -1.24 -10.17
N ASN A 542 -15.89 -0.88 -9.90
CA ASN A 542 -16.62 -1.37 -8.74
C ASN A 542 -16.79 -2.89 -8.77
N GLU A 543 -16.77 -3.47 -9.97
CA GLU A 543 -16.94 -4.90 -10.23
C GLU A 543 -15.60 -5.59 -10.57
N ASP A 544 -14.47 -4.99 -10.26
CA ASP A 544 -13.17 -5.65 -10.43
C ASP A 544 -13.09 -6.94 -9.61
N TYR A 545 -13.76 -6.97 -8.46
CA TYR A 545 -13.90 -8.16 -7.60
C TYR A 545 -15.36 -8.41 -7.24
N LEU A 546 -15.74 -9.68 -7.12
CA LEU A 546 -17.10 -10.11 -6.77
C LEU A 546 -17.47 -9.66 -5.35
N ASN A 547 -18.60 -8.97 -5.21
CA ASN A 547 -19.14 -8.64 -3.90
C ASN A 547 -19.60 -9.90 -3.17
N LEU A 548 -19.38 -9.96 -1.86
CA LEU A 548 -19.84 -11.11 -1.06
C LEU A 548 -21.37 -11.27 -1.09
N GLY A 549 -22.11 -10.15 -1.20
CA GLY A 549 -23.57 -10.17 -1.31
C GLY A 549 -24.11 -10.83 -2.57
N ASP A 550 -23.29 -10.91 -3.62
CA ASP A 550 -23.67 -11.43 -4.94
C ASP A 550 -23.16 -12.87 -5.17
N ILE A 551 -22.54 -13.50 -4.16
CA ILE A 551 -21.89 -14.80 -4.27
C ILE A 551 -22.87 -15.93 -4.66
N ASP A 552 -24.15 -15.78 -4.35
CA ASP A 552 -25.19 -16.77 -4.59
C ASP A 552 -25.82 -16.67 -6.01
N GLU A 553 -25.48 -15.64 -6.77
CA GLU A 553 -25.97 -15.49 -8.12
C GLU A 553 -25.37 -16.57 -9.03
N ASP A 554 -26.23 -17.32 -9.71
CA ASP A 554 -25.84 -18.39 -10.67
C ASP A 554 -24.87 -17.90 -11.75
N ALA A 555 -24.91 -16.60 -12.00
CA ALA A 555 -24.05 -15.91 -12.95
C ALA A 555 -22.55 -16.11 -12.71
N TRP A 556 -22.13 -16.28 -11.46
CA TRP A 556 -20.72 -16.32 -11.09
C TRP A 556 -20.13 -17.73 -11.00
N GLU A 557 -20.96 -18.76 -11.15
CA GLU A 557 -20.54 -20.17 -11.13
C GLU A 557 -19.67 -20.53 -9.90
N ILE A 558 -20.00 -19.95 -8.75
CA ILE A 558 -19.31 -20.23 -7.49
C ILE A 558 -19.84 -21.55 -6.91
N ASP A 559 -18.94 -22.48 -6.65
CA ASP A 559 -19.28 -23.78 -6.06
C ASP A 559 -19.76 -23.66 -4.61
N ASP A 560 -20.57 -24.63 -4.16
CA ASP A 560 -21.17 -24.63 -2.82
C ASP A 560 -20.11 -24.67 -1.70
N SER A 561 -18.97 -25.29 -1.92
CA SER A 561 -17.89 -25.36 -0.95
C SER A 561 -17.24 -23.97 -0.75
N THR A 562 -17.02 -23.25 -1.83
CA THR A 562 -16.52 -21.85 -1.78
C THR A 562 -17.53 -20.93 -1.08
N LYS A 563 -18.83 -21.05 -1.35
CA LYS A 563 -19.89 -20.31 -0.65
C LYS A 563 -19.85 -20.59 0.85
N LYS A 564 -19.83 -21.87 1.23
CA LYS A 564 -19.72 -22.30 2.62
C LYS A 564 -18.46 -21.74 3.33
N TYR A 565 -17.32 -21.77 2.66
CA TYR A 565 -16.07 -21.24 3.24
C TYR A 565 -16.14 -19.71 3.46
N ASN A 566 -16.78 -18.97 2.55
CA ASN A 566 -17.02 -17.55 2.76
C ASN A 566 -17.94 -17.28 3.95
N GLU A 567 -19.03 -18.05 4.12
CA GLU A 567 -19.90 -17.94 5.31
C GLU A 567 -19.11 -18.16 6.59
N ILE A 568 -18.31 -19.23 6.66
CA ILE A 568 -17.49 -19.54 7.83
C ILE A 568 -16.44 -18.45 8.08
N PHE A 569 -15.78 -17.99 7.02
CA PHE A 569 -14.72 -16.99 7.13
C PHE A 569 -15.25 -15.65 7.63
N TYR A 570 -16.41 -15.20 7.15
CA TYR A 570 -16.99 -13.90 7.48
C TYR A 570 -17.96 -13.91 8.68
N SER A 571 -18.29 -15.09 9.22
CA SER A 571 -19.06 -15.22 10.47
C SER A 571 -18.23 -14.77 11.70
#